data_8f3be2bdd1511f82ee046870c8ee8d7b
#
_entry.id   8f3be2bdd1511f82ee046870c8ee8d7b
#
_cell.length_a   1.000
_cell.length_b   1.000
_cell.length_c   1.000
_cell.angle_alpha   90.00
_cell.angle_beta   90.00
_cell.angle_gamma   90.00
#
_symmetry.space_group_name_H-M   'P 1'
#
loop_
_entity.id
_entity.type
_entity.pdbx_description
1 polymer ?
#
loop_
_entity_poly.entity_id
_entity_poly.type
_entity_poly.pdbx_seq_one_letter_code
_entity_poly.pdbx_strand_id
1 'polypeptide(L)'
;MMYKELCGEKISRLGMGNMRLPTIDGRNGPIDEAKAQEIIDYLMAAGVNYYDTAYMYHGGKSEIFVGKALSKYPRDRYFLADKMPSYPLEEGRTPQEIFEEQLKKCGTDHFDFYLLHNLCEDSVPVFTDPKKGVIPYLLEQKKNGRIRHFGLSSHAKPETLKAFLDQYDFFEFVQLQLNYLDWEMQDAKQQYEIVTNYGVPVWVMEPCRGGRLASLTPEADKLLTDCDPGRSVASWAFRYVMSLPNVGVILSGMTQMDQAENNVETFSEGKYLTGQEQKVLNQALEQFRSQVIVPCTACHYCDGCPMELEIPDILKLYNRYSLSKSPMIHMDVAELAHGPADCIGCGACASKCPQHIAIPEIMAKFAEGLKTLPKPKMNP
;
A
#
# COMPACT_ATOMS: atom_id res chain seq x y z
N MET A 1 -5.20 -18.57 -12.78
CA MET A 1 -4.73 -17.94 -11.51
C MET A 1 -3.64 -18.80 -10.88
N MET A 2 -2.52 -18.19 -10.49
CA MET A 2 -1.48 -18.86 -9.70
C MET A 2 -1.87 -18.98 -8.23
N TYR A 3 -1.52 -20.11 -7.62
CA TYR A 3 -1.68 -20.34 -6.19
C TYR A 3 -0.35 -20.75 -5.56
N LYS A 4 -0.25 -20.56 -4.25
CA LYS A 4 0.87 -21.04 -3.43
C LYS A 4 0.31 -21.63 -2.14
N GLU A 5 0.92 -22.73 -1.66
CA GLU A 5 0.63 -23.28 -0.33
C GLU A 5 1.36 -22.43 0.71
N LEU A 6 0.61 -21.76 1.57
CA LEU A 6 1.12 -20.81 2.57
C LEU A 6 0.32 -20.98 3.86
N CYS A 7 0.99 -21.12 4.99
CA CYS A 7 0.35 -21.33 6.30
C CYS A 7 -0.61 -22.55 6.31
N GLY A 8 -0.38 -23.56 5.44
CA GLY A 8 -1.27 -24.73 5.29
C GLY A 8 -2.48 -24.50 4.40
N GLU A 9 -2.62 -23.32 3.77
CA GLU A 9 -3.75 -22.93 2.94
C GLU A 9 -3.33 -22.71 1.49
N LYS A 10 -4.23 -23.07 0.53
CA LYS A 10 -4.02 -22.80 -0.89
C LYS A 10 -4.50 -21.39 -1.26
N ILE A 11 -3.58 -20.44 -1.33
CA ILE A 11 -3.90 -19.02 -1.49
C ILE A 11 -3.51 -18.56 -2.90
N SER A 12 -4.39 -17.72 -3.52
CA SER A 12 -4.06 -17.06 -4.79
C SER A 12 -2.91 -16.08 -4.59
N ARG A 13 -1.96 -16.07 -5.52
CA ARG A 13 -0.83 -15.12 -5.45
C ARG A 13 -1.26 -13.67 -5.65
N LEU A 14 -2.34 -13.42 -6.40
CA LEU A 14 -3.02 -12.13 -6.42
C LEU A 14 -4.01 -12.06 -5.26
N GLY A 15 -3.88 -11.02 -4.44
CA GLY A 15 -4.87 -10.64 -3.44
C GLY A 15 -5.47 -9.26 -3.75
N MET A 16 -6.74 -9.05 -3.38
CA MET A 16 -7.37 -7.74 -3.48
C MET A 16 -7.10 -6.91 -2.24
N GLY A 17 -6.41 -5.77 -2.41
CA GLY A 17 -6.25 -4.77 -1.37
C GLY A 17 -7.35 -3.72 -1.44
N ASN A 18 -8.17 -3.60 -0.38
CA ASN A 18 -9.34 -2.73 -0.37
C ASN A 18 -9.07 -1.30 0.15
N MET A 19 -7.81 -0.87 0.16
CA MET A 19 -7.42 0.51 0.45
C MET A 19 -7.79 1.48 -0.70
N ARG A 20 -7.93 0.97 -1.91
CA ARG A 20 -8.16 1.75 -3.14
C ARG A 20 -9.37 1.23 -3.90
N LEU A 21 -10.54 1.17 -3.23
CA LEU A 21 -11.79 0.85 -3.89
C LEU A 21 -12.24 1.99 -4.82
N PRO A 22 -13.04 1.71 -5.86
CA PRO A 22 -13.70 2.75 -6.64
C PRO A 22 -14.49 3.71 -5.75
N THR A 23 -14.46 5.01 -6.08
CA THR A 23 -15.17 6.06 -5.33
C THR A 23 -15.97 6.94 -6.28
N ILE A 24 -17.05 7.54 -5.77
CA ILE A 24 -17.86 8.53 -6.46
C ILE A 24 -17.29 9.91 -6.14
N ASP A 25 -17.29 10.82 -7.12
CA ASP A 25 -16.87 12.22 -6.94
C ASP A 25 -15.42 12.42 -6.46
N GLY A 26 -14.52 11.59 -7.00
CA GLY A 26 -13.10 11.67 -6.70
C GLY A 26 -12.67 10.76 -5.54
N ARG A 27 -11.38 10.78 -5.26
CA ARG A 27 -10.73 9.80 -4.38
C ARG A 27 -11.24 9.78 -2.93
N ASN A 28 -11.59 10.94 -2.40
CA ASN A 28 -12.09 11.09 -1.03
C ASN A 28 -13.61 10.93 -0.92
N GLY A 29 -14.27 10.63 -2.03
CA GLY A 29 -15.71 10.38 -2.08
C GLY A 29 -16.11 9.04 -1.46
N PRO A 30 -17.42 8.79 -1.35
CA PRO A 30 -17.92 7.50 -0.88
C PRO A 30 -17.55 6.38 -1.84
N ILE A 31 -17.45 5.15 -1.34
CA ILE A 31 -17.19 3.97 -2.15
C ILE A 31 -18.32 3.82 -3.19
N ASP A 32 -17.94 3.66 -4.47
CA ASP A 32 -18.86 3.21 -5.52
C ASP A 32 -19.08 1.71 -5.35
N GLU A 33 -20.04 1.36 -4.48
CA GLU A 33 -20.29 -0.04 -4.11
C GLU A 33 -20.66 -0.89 -5.33
N ALA A 34 -21.28 -0.34 -6.35
CA ALA A 34 -21.66 -1.09 -7.56
C ALA A 34 -20.41 -1.50 -8.35
N LYS A 35 -19.55 -0.54 -8.69
CA LYS A 35 -18.29 -0.83 -9.40
C LYS A 35 -17.33 -1.70 -8.57
N ALA A 36 -17.25 -1.44 -7.27
CA ALA A 36 -16.40 -2.24 -6.39
C ALA A 36 -16.89 -3.69 -6.30
N GLN A 37 -18.21 -3.91 -6.30
CA GLN A 37 -18.80 -5.24 -6.32
C GLN A 37 -18.52 -5.96 -7.65
N GLU A 38 -18.65 -5.30 -8.79
CA GLU A 38 -18.33 -5.87 -10.10
C GLU A 38 -16.88 -6.36 -10.15
N ILE A 39 -15.94 -5.58 -9.60
CA ILE A 39 -14.52 -5.98 -9.51
C ILE A 39 -14.37 -7.22 -8.61
N ILE A 40 -15.00 -7.24 -7.43
CA ILE A 40 -14.95 -8.40 -6.52
C ILE A 40 -15.53 -9.64 -7.20
N ASP A 41 -16.69 -9.51 -7.86
CA ASP A 41 -17.35 -10.60 -8.54
C ASP A 41 -16.47 -11.19 -9.66
N TYR A 42 -15.80 -10.32 -10.44
CA TYR A 42 -14.84 -10.73 -11.47
C TYR A 42 -13.62 -11.46 -10.87
N LEU A 43 -13.01 -10.91 -9.83
CA LEU A 43 -11.84 -11.49 -9.17
C LEU A 43 -12.18 -12.85 -8.55
N MET A 44 -13.33 -12.97 -7.90
CA MET A 44 -13.81 -14.23 -7.31
C MET A 44 -14.03 -15.29 -8.40
N ALA A 45 -14.64 -14.92 -9.52
CA ALA A 45 -14.82 -15.80 -10.67
C ALA A 45 -13.49 -16.23 -11.31
N ALA A 46 -12.50 -15.35 -11.32
CA ALA A 46 -11.15 -15.62 -11.80
C ALA A 46 -10.29 -16.45 -10.83
N GLY A 47 -10.82 -16.77 -9.62
CA GLY A 47 -10.17 -17.61 -8.62
C GLY A 47 -9.26 -16.83 -7.64
N VAL A 48 -9.36 -15.52 -7.55
CA VAL A 48 -8.74 -14.76 -6.45
C VAL A 48 -9.50 -15.08 -5.17
N ASN A 49 -8.78 -15.50 -4.13
CA ASN A 49 -9.39 -15.92 -2.87
C ASN A 49 -8.82 -15.21 -1.63
N TYR A 50 -8.01 -14.15 -1.78
CA TYR A 50 -7.47 -13.36 -0.67
C TYR A 50 -7.92 -11.91 -0.77
N TYR A 51 -8.62 -11.42 0.27
CA TYR A 51 -9.18 -10.08 0.36
C TYR A 51 -8.68 -9.40 1.63
N ASP A 52 -8.00 -8.24 1.47
CA ASP A 52 -7.34 -7.51 2.54
C ASP A 52 -8.02 -6.17 2.80
N THR A 53 -8.39 -5.90 4.05
CA THR A 53 -8.93 -4.61 4.50
C THR A 53 -8.18 -4.09 5.72
N ALA A 54 -8.59 -2.93 6.24
CA ALA A 54 -8.10 -2.39 7.50
C ALA A 54 -9.07 -1.35 8.07
N TYR A 55 -8.98 -1.14 9.39
CA TYR A 55 -9.83 -0.29 10.20
C TYR A 55 -10.06 1.12 9.64
N MET A 56 -9.01 1.76 9.10
CA MET A 56 -9.07 3.15 8.62
C MET A 56 -9.38 3.30 7.13
N TYR A 57 -9.39 2.22 6.36
CA TYR A 57 -9.57 2.34 4.90
C TYR A 57 -10.92 2.94 4.55
N HIS A 58 -10.93 3.92 3.65
CA HIS A 58 -12.12 4.70 3.26
C HIS A 58 -12.87 5.30 4.47
N GLY A 59 -12.13 5.85 5.44
CA GLY A 59 -12.73 6.43 6.65
C GLY A 59 -13.50 5.41 7.50
N GLY A 60 -13.04 4.15 7.53
CA GLY A 60 -13.66 3.04 8.26
C GLY A 60 -14.85 2.39 7.53
N LYS A 61 -15.06 2.71 6.23
CA LYS A 61 -16.16 2.14 5.43
C LYS A 61 -15.75 0.89 4.66
N SER A 62 -14.45 0.65 4.46
CA SER A 62 -13.96 -0.51 3.71
C SER A 62 -14.37 -1.83 4.34
N GLU A 63 -14.22 -2.00 5.64
CA GLU A 63 -14.62 -3.21 6.38
C GLU A 63 -16.11 -3.53 6.18
N ILE A 64 -16.99 -2.53 6.29
CA ILE A 64 -18.43 -2.68 6.10
C ILE A 64 -18.75 -3.12 4.66
N PHE A 65 -18.14 -2.46 3.68
CA PHE A 65 -18.35 -2.78 2.28
C PHE A 65 -17.84 -4.19 1.95
N VAL A 66 -16.60 -4.54 2.37
CA VAL A 66 -15.99 -5.85 2.10
C VAL A 66 -16.81 -6.96 2.72
N GLY A 67 -17.26 -6.82 3.97
CA GLY A 67 -18.15 -7.76 4.62
C GLY A 67 -19.44 -7.97 3.84
N LYS A 68 -20.11 -6.89 3.44
CA LYS A 68 -21.32 -6.93 2.60
C LYS A 68 -21.07 -7.59 1.23
N ALA A 69 -19.97 -7.22 0.57
CA ALA A 69 -19.65 -7.72 -0.77
C ALA A 69 -19.35 -9.24 -0.75
N LEU A 70 -18.55 -9.69 0.21
CA LEU A 70 -18.14 -11.08 0.34
C LEU A 70 -19.26 -11.98 0.90
N SER A 71 -20.25 -11.45 1.61
CA SER A 71 -21.39 -12.22 2.12
C SER A 71 -22.23 -12.91 1.04
N LYS A 72 -22.06 -12.53 -0.22
CA LYS A 72 -22.69 -13.18 -1.38
C LYS A 72 -22.10 -14.56 -1.70
N TYR A 73 -20.93 -14.87 -1.15
CA TYR A 73 -20.18 -16.08 -1.43
C TYR A 73 -20.12 -16.99 -0.20
N PRO A 74 -20.03 -18.32 -0.38
CA PRO A 74 -19.74 -19.23 0.73
C PRO A 74 -18.45 -18.81 1.45
N ARG A 75 -18.47 -18.83 2.79
CA ARG A 75 -17.37 -18.33 3.62
C ARG A 75 -16.02 -19.05 3.39
N ASP A 76 -16.08 -20.30 2.98
CA ASP A 76 -14.93 -21.16 2.65
C ASP A 76 -14.32 -20.89 1.27
N ARG A 77 -14.90 -19.98 0.49
CA ARG A 77 -14.40 -19.64 -0.86
C ARG A 77 -13.33 -18.54 -0.84
N TYR A 78 -13.13 -17.88 0.29
CA TYR A 78 -12.21 -16.75 0.40
C TYR A 78 -11.55 -16.67 1.78
N PHE A 79 -10.40 -16.07 1.80
CA PHE A 79 -9.67 -15.63 2.99
C PHE A 79 -9.86 -14.14 3.20
N LEU A 80 -10.29 -13.76 4.39
CA LEU A 80 -10.46 -12.38 4.80
C LEU A 80 -9.34 -11.98 5.75
N ALA A 81 -8.63 -10.90 5.39
CA ALA A 81 -7.58 -10.31 6.21
C ALA A 81 -7.99 -8.94 6.74
N ASP A 82 -7.74 -8.70 8.03
CA ASP A 82 -7.91 -7.40 8.68
C ASP A 82 -6.76 -7.11 9.65
N LYS A 83 -6.70 -5.89 10.22
CA LYS A 83 -5.51 -5.43 10.91
C LYS A 83 -5.87 -4.64 12.18
N MET A 84 -5.15 -4.90 13.28
CA MET A 84 -5.23 -4.14 14.54
C MET A 84 -4.52 -2.79 14.38
N PRO A 85 -5.21 -1.66 14.39
CA PRO A 85 -4.60 -0.33 14.33
C PRO A 85 -3.98 0.08 15.68
N SER A 86 -2.91 0.91 15.65
CA SER A 86 -2.29 1.44 16.87
C SER A 86 -3.00 2.67 17.41
N TYR A 87 -3.46 3.59 16.54
CA TYR A 87 -3.95 4.90 16.95
C TYR A 87 -5.21 4.87 17.87
N PRO A 88 -6.22 3.98 17.69
CA PRO A 88 -7.35 3.94 18.64
C PRO A 88 -6.92 3.39 20.00
N LEU A 89 -5.87 2.56 20.05
CA LEU A 89 -5.29 2.07 21.30
C LEU A 89 -4.57 3.19 22.06
N GLU A 90 -3.98 4.15 21.37
CA GLU A 90 -3.40 5.36 21.96
C GLU A 90 -4.47 6.25 22.55
N GLU A 91 -5.63 6.32 21.91
CA GLU A 91 -6.82 7.08 22.38
C GLU A 91 -7.57 6.38 23.53
N GLY A 92 -7.06 5.25 24.02
CA GLY A 92 -7.58 4.55 25.21
C GLY A 92 -8.60 3.45 24.91
N ARG A 93 -8.83 3.11 23.66
CA ARG A 93 -9.63 1.92 23.30
C ARG A 93 -8.86 0.64 23.61
N THR A 94 -9.58 -0.40 23.95
CA THR A 94 -9.01 -1.73 24.18
C THR A 94 -8.89 -2.55 22.87
N PRO A 95 -7.94 -3.49 22.77
CA PRO A 95 -7.86 -4.39 21.61
C PRO A 95 -9.14 -5.22 21.42
N GLN A 96 -9.84 -5.54 22.51
CA GLN A 96 -11.12 -6.25 22.45
C GLN A 96 -12.19 -5.40 21.76
N GLU A 97 -12.37 -4.17 22.16
CA GLU A 97 -13.39 -3.28 21.55
C GLU A 97 -13.16 -3.08 20.05
N ILE A 98 -11.89 -2.95 19.64
CA ILE A 98 -11.53 -2.78 18.23
C ILE A 98 -11.81 -4.07 17.46
N PHE A 99 -11.34 -5.20 17.95
CA PHE A 99 -11.50 -6.50 17.29
C PHE A 99 -12.97 -6.91 17.12
N GLU A 100 -13.79 -6.72 18.15
CA GLU A 100 -15.24 -6.99 18.09
C GLU A 100 -15.95 -6.05 17.10
N GLU A 101 -15.56 -4.78 17.07
CA GLU A 101 -16.08 -3.82 16.08
C GLU A 101 -15.74 -4.26 14.65
N GLN A 102 -14.51 -4.69 14.38
CA GLN A 102 -14.07 -5.14 13.07
C GLN A 102 -14.84 -6.39 12.62
N LEU A 103 -14.99 -7.40 13.49
CA LEU A 103 -15.83 -8.58 13.19
C LEU A 103 -17.27 -8.19 12.84
N LYS A 104 -17.85 -7.26 13.61
CA LYS A 104 -19.20 -6.75 13.34
C LYS A 104 -19.29 -6.03 12.01
N LYS A 105 -18.33 -5.15 11.68
CA LYS A 105 -18.28 -4.43 10.40
C LYS A 105 -18.13 -5.37 9.22
N CYS A 106 -17.27 -6.37 9.33
CA CYS A 106 -17.05 -7.38 8.30
C CYS A 106 -18.15 -8.45 8.26
N GLY A 107 -19.07 -8.49 9.23
CA GLY A 107 -20.14 -9.48 9.28
C GLY A 107 -19.64 -10.92 9.37
N THR A 108 -18.56 -11.16 10.12
CA THR A 108 -17.89 -12.45 10.27
C THR A 108 -17.64 -12.78 11.74
N ASP A 109 -17.46 -14.04 12.07
CA ASP A 109 -17.10 -14.52 13.40
C ASP A 109 -15.60 -14.75 13.59
N HIS A 110 -14.82 -14.74 12.50
CA HIS A 110 -13.37 -14.91 12.52
C HIS A 110 -12.69 -14.21 11.33
N PHE A 111 -11.40 -13.92 11.48
CA PHE A 111 -10.52 -13.57 10.37
C PHE A 111 -9.59 -14.73 10.04
N ASP A 112 -9.38 -14.98 8.74
CA ASP A 112 -8.42 -15.99 8.31
C ASP A 112 -6.99 -15.50 8.52
N PHE A 113 -6.74 -14.22 8.23
CA PHE A 113 -5.46 -13.55 8.43
C PHE A 113 -5.69 -12.27 9.24
N TYR A 114 -4.92 -12.10 10.30
CA TYR A 114 -5.02 -10.89 11.11
C TYR A 114 -3.63 -10.35 11.41
N LEU A 115 -3.44 -9.02 11.29
CA LEU A 115 -2.13 -8.40 11.37
C LEU A 115 -2.07 -7.32 12.45
N LEU A 116 -0.89 -7.11 13.05
CA LEU A 116 -0.58 -5.80 13.61
C LEU A 116 -0.41 -4.82 12.44
N HIS A 117 -1.13 -3.69 12.48
CA HIS A 117 -1.19 -2.75 11.38
C HIS A 117 -0.10 -1.69 11.48
N ASN A 118 0.73 -1.58 10.42
CA ASN A 118 1.72 -0.52 10.30
C ASN A 118 2.73 -0.53 11.46
N LEU A 119 3.41 -1.66 11.67
CA LEU A 119 4.54 -1.71 12.60
C LEU A 119 5.60 -0.70 12.15
N CYS A 120 5.89 0.28 13.01
CA CYS A 120 6.91 1.29 12.82
C CYS A 120 7.43 1.74 14.20
N GLU A 121 8.40 2.63 14.23
CA GLU A 121 9.02 3.13 15.45
C GLU A 121 8.02 3.67 16.46
N ASP A 122 6.96 4.34 15.97
CA ASP A 122 5.91 4.94 16.83
C ASP A 122 4.90 3.91 17.32
N SER A 123 4.57 2.89 16.52
CA SER A 123 3.56 1.89 16.87
C SER A 123 4.10 0.75 17.73
N VAL A 124 5.40 0.44 17.66
CA VAL A 124 6.02 -0.62 18.49
C VAL A 124 5.74 -0.43 19.97
N PRO A 125 5.94 0.76 20.59
CA PRO A 125 5.63 0.95 22.00
C PRO A 125 4.15 0.70 22.35
N VAL A 126 3.23 0.98 21.42
CA VAL A 126 1.78 0.77 21.61
C VAL A 126 1.46 -0.72 21.65
N PHE A 127 1.96 -1.48 20.68
CA PHE A 127 1.69 -2.92 20.58
C PHE A 127 2.36 -3.74 21.67
N THR A 128 3.50 -3.26 22.19
CA THR A 128 4.28 -3.95 23.22
C THR A 128 3.97 -3.50 24.65
N ASP A 129 3.12 -2.49 24.85
CA ASP A 129 2.73 -2.02 26.19
C ASP A 129 1.97 -3.13 26.95
N PRO A 130 2.51 -3.65 28.06
CA PRO A 130 1.84 -4.68 28.86
C PRO A 130 0.46 -4.23 29.39
N LYS A 131 0.27 -2.92 29.60
CA LYS A 131 -1.01 -2.38 30.10
C LYS A 131 -2.10 -2.41 29.05
N LYS A 132 -1.75 -2.30 27.77
CA LYS A 132 -2.69 -2.41 26.65
C LYS A 132 -3.00 -3.86 26.32
N GLY A 133 -2.07 -4.78 26.54
CA GLY A 133 -2.26 -6.21 26.40
C GLY A 133 -2.62 -6.66 24.97
N VAL A 134 -2.16 -5.93 23.94
CA VAL A 134 -2.56 -6.16 22.53
C VAL A 134 -2.15 -7.55 22.04
N ILE A 135 -0.85 -7.86 22.12
CA ILE A 135 -0.32 -9.14 21.63
C ILE A 135 -0.92 -10.33 22.41
N PRO A 136 -0.95 -10.33 23.75
CA PRO A 136 -1.59 -11.40 24.51
C PRO A 136 -3.06 -11.61 24.13
N TYR A 137 -3.84 -10.53 23.96
CA TYR A 137 -5.22 -10.62 23.54
C TYR A 137 -5.36 -11.29 22.16
N LEU A 138 -4.57 -10.87 21.16
CA LEU A 138 -4.64 -11.43 19.80
C LEU A 138 -4.19 -12.90 19.74
N LEU A 139 -3.19 -13.30 20.54
CA LEU A 139 -2.79 -14.68 20.68
C LEU A 139 -3.90 -15.53 21.31
N GLU A 140 -4.67 -14.99 22.26
CA GLU A 140 -5.84 -15.64 22.81
C GLU A 140 -6.93 -15.81 21.74
N GLN A 141 -7.21 -14.77 20.92
CA GLN A 141 -8.15 -14.89 19.81
C GLN A 141 -7.73 -15.96 18.78
N LYS A 142 -6.42 -16.06 18.52
CA LYS A 142 -5.88 -17.14 17.68
C LYS A 142 -6.11 -18.52 18.30
N LYS A 143 -5.84 -18.70 19.59
CA LYS A 143 -6.09 -19.95 20.31
C LYS A 143 -7.58 -20.33 20.29
N ASN A 144 -8.46 -19.34 20.32
CA ASN A 144 -9.92 -19.53 20.28
C ASN A 144 -10.48 -19.72 18.86
N GLY A 145 -9.63 -19.73 17.83
CA GLY A 145 -10.02 -19.94 16.42
C GLY A 145 -10.67 -18.71 15.77
N ARG A 146 -10.66 -17.55 16.42
CA ARG A 146 -11.19 -16.30 15.87
C ARG A 146 -10.18 -15.57 14.98
N ILE A 147 -8.91 -15.93 15.07
CA ILE A 147 -7.83 -15.61 14.15
C ILE A 147 -7.21 -16.93 13.73
N ARG A 148 -7.16 -17.23 12.42
CA ARG A 148 -6.50 -18.46 11.94
C ARG A 148 -5.00 -18.26 11.83
N HIS A 149 -4.55 -17.20 11.16
CA HIS A 149 -3.16 -16.87 10.94
C HIS A 149 -2.86 -15.46 11.44
N PHE A 150 -1.83 -15.33 12.29
CA PHE A 150 -1.44 -14.06 12.88
C PHE A 150 -0.12 -13.56 12.29
N GLY A 151 -0.13 -12.34 11.76
CA GLY A 151 1.00 -11.69 11.12
C GLY A 151 1.15 -10.22 11.51
N LEU A 152 1.98 -9.52 10.78
CA LEU A 152 2.15 -8.08 10.91
C LEU A 152 2.36 -7.42 9.54
N SER A 153 1.97 -6.16 9.39
CA SER A 153 2.41 -5.30 8.30
C SER A 153 3.43 -4.30 8.82
N SER A 154 4.54 -4.10 8.08
CA SER A 154 5.65 -3.27 8.54
C SER A 154 5.99 -2.16 7.56
N HIS A 155 6.21 -0.97 8.12
CA HIS A 155 6.91 0.17 7.52
C HIS A 155 8.10 0.61 8.41
N ALA A 156 8.51 -0.25 9.36
CA ALA A 156 9.63 -0.01 10.25
C ALA A 156 10.96 -0.01 9.50
N LYS A 157 11.97 0.61 10.09
CA LYS A 157 13.35 0.43 9.63
C LYS A 157 13.79 -1.02 9.81
N PRO A 158 14.77 -1.49 9.03
CA PRO A 158 15.26 -2.87 9.12
C PRO A 158 15.65 -3.30 10.55
N GLU A 159 16.31 -2.42 11.31
CA GLU A 159 16.76 -2.69 12.68
C GLU A 159 15.57 -2.89 13.62
N THR A 160 14.55 -2.05 13.50
CA THR A 160 13.31 -2.13 14.30
C THR A 160 12.53 -3.39 13.97
N LEU A 161 12.36 -3.71 12.69
CA LEU A 161 11.71 -4.94 12.25
C LEU A 161 12.45 -6.17 12.78
N LYS A 162 13.79 -6.18 12.65
CA LYS A 162 14.61 -7.28 13.17
C LYS A 162 14.46 -7.44 14.68
N ALA A 163 14.61 -6.36 15.45
CA ALA A 163 14.47 -6.39 16.90
C ALA A 163 13.09 -6.88 17.35
N PHE A 164 12.04 -6.52 16.60
CA PHE A 164 10.69 -6.97 16.88
C PHE A 164 10.51 -8.47 16.61
N LEU A 165 11.05 -8.98 15.51
CA LEU A 165 11.00 -10.41 15.17
C LEU A 165 11.93 -11.25 16.07
N ASP A 166 13.04 -10.69 16.58
CA ASP A 166 13.88 -11.35 17.57
C ASP A 166 13.12 -11.58 18.91
N GLN A 167 12.20 -10.69 19.24
CA GLN A 167 11.42 -10.77 20.48
C GLN A 167 10.16 -11.63 20.34
N TYR A 168 9.58 -11.71 19.13
CA TYR A 168 8.29 -12.33 18.86
C TYR A 168 8.38 -13.29 17.67
N ASP A 169 8.55 -14.57 17.92
CA ASP A 169 8.78 -15.64 16.93
C ASP A 169 7.50 -16.34 16.44
N PHE A 170 6.34 -15.88 16.85
CA PHE A 170 5.05 -16.51 16.57
C PHE A 170 4.33 -15.97 15.34
N PHE A 171 4.87 -14.98 14.64
CA PHE A 171 4.27 -14.47 13.43
C PHE A 171 4.42 -15.44 12.26
N GLU A 172 3.31 -15.74 11.58
CA GLU A 172 3.25 -16.73 10.50
C GLU A 172 3.49 -16.13 9.13
N PHE A 173 3.38 -14.80 8.99
CA PHE A 173 3.68 -14.04 7.78
C PHE A 173 3.93 -12.57 8.10
N VAL A 174 4.66 -11.90 7.21
CA VAL A 174 4.94 -10.47 7.32
C VAL A 174 4.57 -9.78 6.01
N GLN A 175 3.78 -8.71 6.10
CA GLN A 175 3.41 -7.89 4.95
C GLN A 175 4.36 -6.70 4.85
N LEU A 176 5.10 -6.63 3.71
CA LEU A 176 6.10 -5.60 3.43
C LEU A 176 5.72 -4.78 2.19
N GLN A 177 6.14 -3.53 2.16
CA GLN A 177 6.14 -2.73 0.94
C GLN A 177 7.30 -3.17 0.04
N LEU A 178 6.99 -3.86 -1.07
CA LEU A 178 8.00 -4.35 -2.01
C LEU A 178 7.64 -3.99 -3.45
N ASN A 179 8.60 -3.39 -4.13
CA ASN A 179 8.60 -3.19 -5.57
C ASN A 179 10.04 -2.90 -6.03
N TYR A 180 10.27 -2.88 -7.32
CA TYR A 180 11.63 -2.69 -7.86
C TYR A 180 12.23 -1.31 -7.58
N LEU A 181 11.39 -0.27 -7.31
CA LEU A 181 11.88 1.06 -6.96
C LEU A 181 12.31 1.13 -5.51
N ASP A 182 11.47 0.61 -4.59
CA ASP A 182 11.70 0.66 -3.15
C ASP A 182 12.75 -0.36 -2.69
N TRP A 183 13.12 -1.31 -3.55
CA TRP A 183 14.12 -2.34 -3.27
C TRP A 183 15.40 -1.79 -2.66
N GLU A 184 15.83 -0.62 -3.14
CA GLU A 184 16.99 0.10 -2.61
C GLU A 184 16.62 1.43 -1.93
N MET A 185 15.55 2.10 -2.38
CA MET A 185 15.20 3.43 -1.86
C MET A 185 14.59 3.41 -0.46
N GLN A 186 14.01 2.27 -0.02
CA GLN A 186 13.32 2.13 1.26
C GLN A 186 13.78 0.91 2.03
N ASP A 187 15.03 0.50 1.81
CA ASP A 187 15.63 -0.67 2.45
C ASP A 187 14.77 -1.94 2.34
N ALA A 188 13.87 -1.99 1.34
CA ALA A 188 12.94 -3.09 1.16
C ALA A 188 13.67 -4.43 0.94
N LYS A 189 14.86 -4.39 0.32
CA LYS A 189 15.75 -5.55 0.20
C LYS A 189 16.14 -6.10 1.57
N GLN A 190 16.62 -5.23 2.46
CA GLN A 190 17.06 -5.64 3.79
C GLN A 190 15.88 -6.20 4.61
N GLN A 191 14.71 -5.54 4.55
CA GLN A 191 13.50 -6.04 5.22
C GLN A 191 13.09 -7.41 4.69
N TYR A 192 13.11 -7.60 3.37
CA TYR A 192 12.82 -8.90 2.74
C TYR A 192 13.81 -9.99 3.18
N GLU A 193 15.10 -9.68 3.21
CA GLU A 193 16.16 -10.61 3.64
C GLU A 193 16.01 -10.96 5.14
N ILE A 194 15.69 -9.98 5.99
CA ILE A 194 15.41 -10.23 7.42
C ILE A 194 14.27 -11.24 7.54
N VAL A 195 13.08 -10.94 6.99
CA VAL A 195 11.92 -11.82 7.11
C VAL A 195 12.19 -13.21 6.51
N THR A 196 12.94 -13.27 5.41
CA THR A 196 13.33 -14.55 4.77
C THR A 196 14.24 -15.37 5.68
N ASN A 197 15.17 -14.73 6.38
CA ASN A 197 16.09 -15.42 7.31
C ASN A 197 15.37 -15.99 8.55
N TYR A 198 14.23 -15.41 8.93
CA TYR A 198 13.35 -15.99 9.97
C TYR A 198 12.49 -17.15 9.45
N GLY A 199 12.55 -17.46 8.16
CA GLY A 199 11.74 -18.52 7.54
C GLY A 199 10.27 -18.18 7.42
N VAL A 200 9.91 -16.89 7.52
CA VAL A 200 8.55 -16.39 7.49
C VAL A 200 8.22 -15.90 6.08
N PRO A 201 7.07 -16.30 5.48
CA PRO A 201 6.68 -15.84 4.16
C PRO A 201 6.31 -14.35 4.12
N VAL A 202 6.56 -13.72 2.98
CA VAL A 202 6.32 -12.30 2.75
C VAL A 202 5.06 -12.09 1.93
N TRP A 203 4.10 -11.32 2.47
CA TRP A 203 3.02 -10.69 1.72
C TRP A 203 3.50 -9.34 1.17
N VAL A 204 3.09 -8.98 -0.03
CA VAL A 204 3.53 -7.73 -0.66
C VAL A 204 2.40 -6.72 -0.70
N MET A 205 2.63 -5.55 -0.12
CA MET A 205 1.82 -4.35 -0.34
C MET A 205 2.57 -3.36 -1.25
N GLU A 206 1.83 -2.48 -1.91
CA GLU A 206 2.37 -1.43 -2.80
C GLU A 206 3.26 -1.97 -3.95
N PRO A 207 2.92 -3.10 -4.62
CA PRO A 207 3.73 -3.62 -5.72
C PRO A 207 3.85 -2.64 -6.88
N CYS A 208 2.78 -1.86 -7.14
CA CYS A 208 2.76 -0.78 -8.13
C CYS A 208 2.93 0.61 -7.51
N ARG A 209 3.30 0.70 -6.22
CA ARG A 209 3.60 1.95 -5.51
C ARG A 209 2.51 3.02 -5.72
N GLY A 210 1.27 2.68 -5.34
CA GLY A 210 0.12 3.56 -5.48
C GLY A 210 -0.27 3.85 -6.94
N GLY A 211 0.11 2.99 -7.87
CA GLY A 211 -0.09 3.17 -9.30
C GLY A 211 1.06 3.89 -10.02
N ARG A 212 2.08 4.38 -9.27
CA ARG A 212 3.21 5.11 -9.85
C ARG A 212 4.09 4.23 -10.75
N LEU A 213 4.11 2.93 -10.52
CA LEU A 213 4.84 1.97 -11.35
C LEU A 213 3.96 1.31 -12.43
N ALA A 214 2.73 1.79 -12.60
CA ALA A 214 1.87 1.39 -13.70
C ALA A 214 2.09 2.26 -14.97
N SER A 215 2.73 3.42 -14.82
CA SER A 215 3.25 4.28 -15.89
C SER A 215 4.42 5.07 -15.32
N LEU A 216 5.58 4.96 -15.92
CA LEU A 216 6.81 5.60 -15.46
C LEU A 216 7.01 6.96 -16.14
N THR A 217 7.96 7.02 -17.08
CA THR A 217 8.11 8.11 -18.04
C THR A 217 7.96 7.57 -19.44
N PRO A 218 7.64 8.39 -20.44
CA PRO A 218 7.47 7.91 -21.82
C PRO A 218 8.66 7.09 -22.32
N GLU A 219 9.89 7.50 -21.96
CA GLU A 219 11.12 6.81 -22.38
C GLU A 219 11.31 5.49 -21.63
N ALA A 220 11.02 5.46 -20.32
CA ALA A 220 11.11 4.24 -19.51
C ALA A 220 9.99 3.25 -19.87
N ASP A 221 8.75 3.73 -20.07
CA ASP A 221 7.64 2.90 -20.54
C ASP A 221 7.96 2.28 -21.89
N LYS A 222 8.57 3.06 -22.80
CA LYS A 222 8.97 2.57 -24.13
C LYS A 222 9.97 1.42 -24.06
N LEU A 223 10.94 1.46 -23.15
CA LEU A 223 11.90 0.36 -22.96
C LEU A 223 11.17 -0.94 -22.58
N LEU A 224 10.18 -0.85 -21.68
CA LEU A 224 9.41 -2.00 -21.22
C LEU A 224 8.50 -2.55 -22.32
N THR A 225 7.77 -1.67 -23.01
CA THR A 225 6.84 -2.05 -24.07
C THR A 225 7.52 -2.52 -25.36
N ASP A 226 8.69 -2.00 -25.70
CA ASP A 226 9.49 -2.52 -26.82
C ASP A 226 10.02 -3.93 -26.53
N CYS A 227 10.34 -4.24 -25.27
CA CYS A 227 10.80 -5.56 -24.85
C CYS A 227 9.69 -6.61 -24.84
N ASP A 228 8.50 -6.24 -24.39
CA ASP A 228 7.31 -7.12 -24.37
C ASP A 228 6.04 -6.31 -24.74
N PRO A 229 5.75 -6.16 -26.06
CA PRO A 229 4.67 -5.27 -26.54
C PRO A 229 3.26 -5.70 -26.12
N GLY A 230 3.08 -6.95 -25.69
CA GLY A 230 1.79 -7.49 -25.26
C GLY A 230 1.47 -7.20 -23.78
N ARG A 231 2.33 -6.46 -23.04
CA ARG A 231 2.18 -6.32 -21.59
C ARG A 231 2.10 -4.87 -21.15
N SER A 232 1.27 -4.68 -20.12
CA SER A 232 1.21 -3.40 -19.42
C SER A 232 2.48 -3.13 -18.63
N VAL A 233 2.81 -1.87 -18.42
CA VAL A 233 3.92 -1.45 -17.52
C VAL A 233 3.69 -1.97 -16.10
N ALA A 234 2.44 -1.99 -15.61
CA ALA A 234 2.08 -2.53 -14.30
C ALA A 234 2.47 -4.01 -14.14
N SER A 235 2.34 -4.82 -15.21
CA SER A 235 2.69 -6.25 -15.16
C SER A 235 4.16 -6.50 -14.83
N TRP A 236 5.07 -5.59 -15.19
CA TRP A 236 6.49 -5.68 -14.85
C TRP A 236 6.72 -5.57 -13.34
N ALA A 237 5.96 -4.70 -12.65
CA ALA A 237 6.05 -4.58 -11.20
C ALA A 237 5.56 -5.85 -10.50
N PHE A 238 4.45 -6.43 -10.94
CA PHE A 238 3.96 -7.70 -10.41
C PHE A 238 4.92 -8.85 -10.67
N ARG A 239 5.43 -8.97 -11.90
CA ARG A 239 6.37 -10.04 -12.29
C ARG A 239 7.70 -9.92 -11.52
N TYR A 240 8.15 -8.70 -11.21
CA TYR A 240 9.32 -8.47 -10.36
C TYR A 240 9.12 -9.10 -8.97
N VAL A 241 8.06 -8.74 -8.26
CA VAL A 241 7.82 -9.27 -6.91
C VAL A 241 7.44 -10.75 -6.93
N MET A 242 6.77 -11.23 -7.98
CA MET A 242 6.53 -12.67 -8.18
C MET A 242 7.84 -13.47 -8.29
N SER A 243 8.91 -12.87 -8.82
CA SER A 243 10.21 -13.51 -9.01
C SER A 243 10.98 -13.68 -7.69
N LEU A 244 10.56 -13.07 -6.60
CA LEU A 244 11.17 -13.22 -5.28
C LEU A 244 10.67 -14.52 -4.61
N PRO A 245 11.55 -15.49 -4.28
CA PRO A 245 11.14 -16.84 -3.85
C PRO A 245 10.24 -16.89 -2.62
N ASN A 246 10.53 -16.01 -1.63
CA ASN A 246 9.80 -15.97 -0.35
C ASN A 246 8.49 -15.14 -0.41
N VAL A 247 8.17 -14.55 -1.57
CA VAL A 247 6.90 -13.82 -1.74
C VAL A 247 5.75 -14.81 -1.87
N GLY A 248 4.74 -14.61 -1.03
CA GLY A 248 3.47 -15.33 -1.03
C GLY A 248 2.39 -14.59 -1.81
N VAL A 249 1.56 -13.83 -1.10
CA VAL A 249 0.46 -13.04 -1.65
C VAL A 249 0.97 -11.65 -2.06
N ILE A 250 0.46 -11.14 -3.18
CA ILE A 250 0.76 -9.81 -3.71
C ILE A 250 -0.55 -9.04 -3.79
N LEU A 251 -0.68 -8.01 -2.96
CA LEU A 251 -1.90 -7.21 -2.87
C LEU A 251 -1.94 -6.14 -3.95
N SER A 252 -3.04 -6.06 -4.67
CA SER A 252 -3.30 -4.98 -5.61
C SER A 252 -4.59 -4.26 -5.26
N GLY A 253 -4.53 -2.92 -5.21
CA GLY A 253 -5.71 -2.08 -5.22
C GLY A 253 -6.16 -1.87 -6.67
N MET A 254 -7.42 -2.16 -6.95
CA MET A 254 -8.01 -2.05 -8.29
C MET A 254 -9.24 -1.16 -8.21
N THR A 255 -9.21 -0.02 -8.91
CA THR A 255 -10.27 0.98 -8.92
C THR A 255 -11.11 0.94 -10.20
N GLN A 256 -10.64 0.16 -11.19
CA GLN A 256 -11.29 0.02 -12.50
C GLN A 256 -11.20 -1.44 -12.97
N MET A 257 -12.14 -1.86 -13.79
CA MET A 257 -12.23 -3.24 -14.27
C MET A 257 -11.03 -3.64 -15.13
N ASP A 258 -10.54 -2.76 -15.99
CA ASP A 258 -9.36 -3.00 -16.81
C ASP A 258 -8.10 -3.32 -16.00
N GLN A 259 -7.96 -2.72 -14.80
CA GLN A 259 -6.88 -3.06 -13.87
C GLN A 259 -7.06 -4.49 -13.30
N ALA A 260 -8.29 -4.87 -12.99
CA ALA A 260 -8.58 -6.22 -12.51
C ALA A 260 -8.32 -7.27 -13.60
N GLU A 261 -8.76 -7.01 -14.83
CA GLU A 261 -8.53 -7.87 -15.99
C GLU A 261 -7.04 -8.04 -16.26
N ASN A 262 -6.27 -6.95 -16.32
CA ASN A 262 -4.83 -6.97 -16.54
C ASN A 262 -4.07 -7.73 -15.44
N ASN A 263 -4.46 -7.54 -14.18
CA ASN A 263 -3.86 -8.24 -13.06
C ASN A 263 -4.18 -9.75 -13.11
N VAL A 264 -5.43 -10.12 -13.36
CA VAL A 264 -5.83 -11.52 -13.51
C VAL A 264 -5.07 -12.20 -14.65
N GLU A 265 -4.92 -11.53 -15.80
CA GLU A 265 -4.11 -12.02 -16.92
C GLU A 265 -2.66 -12.26 -16.48
N THR A 266 -2.02 -11.26 -15.87
CA THR A 266 -0.62 -11.34 -15.41
C THR A 266 -0.40 -12.52 -14.45
N PHE A 267 -1.29 -12.71 -13.48
CA PHE A 267 -1.18 -13.79 -12.49
C PHE A 267 -1.68 -15.15 -12.99
N SER A 268 -2.46 -15.20 -14.07
CA SER A 268 -2.90 -16.44 -14.68
C SER A 268 -1.84 -17.01 -15.60
N GLU A 269 -1.11 -16.18 -16.32
CA GLU A 269 0.03 -16.64 -17.13
C GLU A 269 1.19 -17.14 -16.28
N GLY A 270 1.40 -16.55 -15.11
CA GLY A 270 2.38 -17.02 -14.14
C GLY A 270 3.83 -16.90 -14.60
N LYS A 271 4.14 -15.94 -15.46
CA LYS A 271 5.48 -15.72 -15.98
C LYS A 271 6.30 -14.84 -15.04
N TYR A 272 7.43 -15.34 -14.61
CA TYR A 272 8.45 -14.57 -13.89
C TYR A 272 9.28 -13.73 -14.86
N LEU A 273 10.02 -12.74 -14.35
CA LEU A 273 10.97 -12.01 -15.16
C LEU A 273 12.14 -12.92 -15.59
N THR A 274 12.46 -12.90 -16.87
CA THR A 274 13.70 -13.50 -17.39
C THR A 274 14.92 -12.62 -17.08
N GLY A 275 16.11 -13.16 -17.16
CA GLY A 275 17.34 -12.37 -16.95
C GLY A 275 17.50 -11.20 -17.95
N GLN A 276 16.96 -11.32 -19.16
CA GLN A 276 16.95 -10.23 -20.14
C GLN A 276 15.94 -9.14 -19.74
N GLU A 277 14.74 -9.52 -19.37
CA GLU A 277 13.72 -8.59 -18.90
C GLU A 277 14.16 -7.84 -17.63
N GLN A 278 14.85 -8.54 -16.69
CA GLN A 278 15.41 -7.87 -15.51
C GLN A 278 16.43 -6.78 -15.89
N LYS A 279 17.26 -6.98 -16.92
CA LYS A 279 18.19 -5.96 -17.40
C LYS A 279 17.44 -4.75 -17.99
N VAL A 280 16.39 -4.99 -18.77
CA VAL A 280 15.57 -3.93 -19.35
C VAL A 280 14.84 -3.15 -18.24
N LEU A 281 14.28 -3.86 -17.25
CA LEU A 281 13.65 -3.22 -16.09
C LEU A 281 14.64 -2.32 -15.34
N ASN A 282 15.88 -2.77 -15.14
CA ASN A 282 16.91 -1.98 -14.48
C ASN A 282 17.25 -0.70 -15.28
N GLN A 283 17.33 -0.78 -16.63
CA GLN A 283 17.54 0.38 -17.49
C GLN A 283 16.37 1.38 -17.40
N ALA A 284 15.12 0.89 -17.43
CA ALA A 284 13.94 1.71 -17.26
C ALA A 284 13.91 2.38 -15.87
N LEU A 285 14.34 1.65 -14.83
CA LEU A 285 14.41 2.15 -13.45
C LEU A 285 15.46 3.25 -13.30
N GLU A 286 16.63 3.13 -13.90
CA GLU A 286 17.66 4.18 -13.88
C GLU A 286 17.13 5.49 -14.46
N GLN A 287 16.45 5.43 -15.62
CA GLN A 287 15.81 6.61 -16.22
C GLN A 287 14.74 7.20 -15.31
N PHE A 288 13.89 6.36 -14.71
CA PHE A 288 12.82 6.80 -13.84
C PHE A 288 13.32 7.40 -12.52
N ARG A 289 14.34 6.78 -11.88
CA ARG A 289 14.92 7.26 -10.61
C ARG A 289 15.47 8.67 -10.68
N SER A 290 16.06 9.07 -11.81
CA SER A 290 16.55 10.44 -11.98
C SER A 290 15.45 11.49 -11.82
N GLN A 291 14.18 11.09 -11.87
CA GLN A 291 13.00 11.95 -11.80
C GLN A 291 12.22 11.86 -10.48
N VAL A 292 12.57 10.93 -9.58
CA VAL A 292 11.89 10.76 -8.28
C VAL A 292 12.72 11.39 -7.18
N ILE A 293 12.35 12.61 -6.78
CA ILE A 293 13.03 13.36 -5.70
C ILE A 293 12.37 13.10 -4.35
N VAL A 294 11.02 13.06 -4.33
CA VAL A 294 10.22 12.77 -3.15
C VAL A 294 9.49 11.45 -3.34
N PRO A 295 9.76 10.45 -2.50
CA PRO A 295 9.25 9.09 -2.68
C PRO A 295 7.79 8.90 -2.20
N CYS A 296 6.90 9.86 -2.40
CA CYS A 296 5.49 9.77 -2.03
C CYS A 296 4.78 8.64 -2.79
N THR A 297 4.04 7.77 -2.07
CA THR A 297 3.23 6.69 -2.65
C THR A 297 1.76 7.08 -2.82
N ALA A 298 1.40 8.29 -2.45
CA ALA A 298 0.01 8.75 -2.38
C ALA A 298 -0.89 7.78 -1.58
N CYS A 299 -0.41 7.31 -0.42
CA CYS A 299 -1.16 6.44 0.48
C CYS A 299 -2.22 7.20 1.30
N HIS A 300 -2.11 8.53 1.39
CA HIS A 300 -3.04 9.43 2.08
C HIS A 300 -3.10 9.30 3.61
N TYR A 301 -2.10 8.66 4.26
CA TYR A 301 -2.03 8.67 5.73
C TYR A 301 -1.83 10.08 6.31
N CYS A 302 -1.38 11.02 5.49
CA CYS A 302 -1.25 12.44 5.84
C CYS A 302 -2.54 13.26 5.67
N ASP A 303 -3.65 12.66 5.28
CA ASP A 303 -4.95 13.34 5.19
C ASP A 303 -5.39 13.88 6.56
N GLY A 304 -6.25 14.90 6.54
CA GLY A 304 -6.65 15.64 7.74
C GLY A 304 -5.66 16.75 8.12
N CYS A 305 -4.96 17.31 7.12
CA CYS A 305 -4.17 18.52 7.30
C CYS A 305 -5.05 19.67 7.83
N PRO A 306 -4.68 20.39 8.92
CA PRO A 306 -5.47 21.49 9.44
C PRO A 306 -5.58 22.68 8.48
N MET A 307 -4.72 22.72 7.44
CA MET A 307 -4.76 23.70 6.37
C MET A 307 -5.35 23.13 5.07
N GLU A 308 -6.02 21.99 5.15
CA GLU A 308 -6.69 21.33 4.01
C GLU A 308 -5.79 21.10 2.78
N LEU A 309 -4.47 20.91 3.00
CA LEU A 309 -3.51 20.68 1.92
C LEU A 309 -3.70 19.28 1.31
N GLU A 310 -3.84 19.20 0.00
CA GLU A 310 -3.75 17.97 -0.79
C GLU A 310 -2.27 17.56 -0.92
N ILE A 311 -1.70 17.09 0.21
CA ILE A 311 -0.27 16.85 0.37
C ILE A 311 0.33 15.96 -0.75
N PRO A 312 -0.28 14.81 -1.12
CA PRO A 312 0.26 13.97 -2.18
C PRO A 312 0.36 14.67 -3.54
N ASP A 313 -0.62 15.49 -3.88
CA ASP A 313 -0.62 16.25 -5.15
C ASP A 313 0.44 17.34 -5.14
N ILE A 314 0.59 18.05 -4.03
CA ILE A 314 1.67 19.04 -3.86
C ILE A 314 3.04 18.37 -3.98
N LEU A 315 3.26 17.19 -3.37
CA LEU A 315 4.53 16.47 -3.49
C LEU A 315 4.81 15.97 -4.92
N LYS A 316 3.76 15.60 -5.66
CA LYS A 316 3.85 15.27 -7.08
C LYS A 316 4.27 16.48 -7.91
N LEU A 317 3.66 17.64 -7.65
CA LEU A 317 4.04 18.91 -8.29
C LEU A 317 5.47 19.32 -7.93
N TYR A 318 5.89 19.11 -6.68
CA TYR A 318 7.28 19.37 -6.27
C TYR A 318 8.28 18.50 -7.06
N ASN A 319 8.00 17.22 -7.31
CA ASN A 319 8.85 16.39 -8.16
C ASN A 319 8.96 16.99 -9.58
N ARG A 320 7.83 17.35 -10.19
CA ARG A 320 7.82 18.00 -11.52
C ARG A 320 8.60 19.33 -11.53
N TYR A 321 8.36 20.18 -10.53
CA TYR A 321 9.09 21.43 -10.35
C TYR A 321 10.60 21.20 -10.26
N SER A 322 11.01 20.24 -9.45
CA SER A 322 12.42 19.98 -9.19
C SER A 322 13.18 19.52 -10.43
N LEU A 323 12.50 18.80 -11.33
CA LEU A 323 13.07 18.29 -12.57
C LEU A 323 13.12 19.34 -13.68
N SER A 324 12.02 20.05 -13.92
CA SER A 324 11.88 20.87 -15.11
C SER A 324 12.15 22.36 -14.85
N LYS A 325 11.96 22.83 -13.60
CA LYS A 325 11.93 24.27 -13.27
C LYS A 325 11.02 25.07 -14.20
N SER A 326 9.99 24.43 -14.74
CA SER A 326 9.08 25.04 -15.71
C SER A 326 8.21 26.12 -15.05
N PRO A 327 8.08 27.31 -15.63
CA PRO A 327 7.14 28.32 -15.15
C PRO A 327 5.67 27.87 -15.11
N MET A 328 5.31 26.88 -15.92
CA MET A 328 3.94 26.35 -15.99
C MET A 328 3.47 25.73 -14.66
N ILE A 329 4.40 25.34 -13.79
CA ILE A 329 4.07 24.80 -12.46
C ILE A 329 3.25 25.77 -11.60
N HIS A 330 3.35 27.09 -11.86
CA HIS A 330 2.51 28.10 -11.21
C HIS A 330 1.02 27.90 -11.51
N MET A 331 0.70 27.47 -12.72
CA MET A 331 -0.70 27.19 -13.12
C MET A 331 -1.19 25.94 -12.42
N ASP A 332 -0.40 24.88 -12.42
CA ASP A 332 -0.76 23.62 -11.75
C ASP A 332 -0.96 23.83 -10.23
N VAL A 333 -0.11 24.66 -9.60
CA VAL A 333 -0.27 25.00 -8.17
C VAL A 333 -1.49 25.88 -7.93
N ALA A 334 -1.83 26.77 -8.86
CA ALA A 334 -3.00 27.64 -8.76
C ALA A 334 -4.34 26.89 -8.92
N GLU A 335 -4.34 25.67 -9.46
CA GLU A 335 -5.51 24.78 -9.51
C GLU A 335 -5.82 24.11 -8.16
N LEU A 336 -4.85 24.10 -7.23
CA LEU A 336 -5.05 23.57 -5.89
C LEU A 336 -5.84 24.58 -5.03
N ALA A 337 -6.73 24.10 -4.18
CA ALA A 337 -7.44 24.94 -3.21
C ALA A 337 -6.46 25.60 -2.22
N HIS A 338 -5.42 24.88 -1.82
CA HIS A 338 -4.36 25.34 -0.93
C HIS A 338 -2.99 24.89 -1.47
N GLY A 339 -2.03 25.83 -1.55
CA GLY A 339 -0.70 25.59 -2.08
C GLY A 339 0.35 25.26 -1.00
N PRO A 340 1.59 24.99 -1.41
CA PRO A 340 2.67 24.66 -0.46
C PRO A 340 3.00 25.79 0.52
N ALA A 341 2.67 27.06 0.17
CA ALA A 341 2.90 28.23 1.03
C ALA A 341 1.92 28.30 2.22
N ASP A 342 0.81 27.60 2.17
CA ASP A 342 -0.19 27.56 3.24
C ASP A 342 0.19 26.58 4.38
N CYS A 343 1.29 25.85 4.20
CA CYS A 343 1.79 24.91 5.20
C CYS A 343 2.31 25.66 6.45
N ILE A 344 1.70 25.36 7.60
CA ILE A 344 2.08 25.95 8.92
C ILE A 344 3.23 25.17 9.61
N GLY A 345 3.76 24.11 9.01
CA GLY A 345 4.88 23.37 9.57
C GLY A 345 4.57 22.51 10.82
N CYS A 346 3.31 22.18 11.09
CA CYS A 346 2.90 21.49 12.32
C CYS A 346 3.43 20.04 12.47
N GLY A 347 3.90 19.41 11.39
CA GLY A 347 4.52 18.07 11.40
C GLY A 347 3.56 16.88 11.48
N ALA A 348 2.25 17.08 11.68
CA ALA A 348 1.27 16.00 11.83
C ALA A 348 1.22 15.03 10.63
N CYS A 349 1.49 15.53 9.43
CA CYS A 349 1.56 14.70 8.22
C CYS A 349 2.84 13.86 8.15
N ALA A 350 3.97 14.39 8.62
CA ALA A 350 5.26 13.70 8.61
C ALA A 350 5.27 12.56 9.61
N SER A 351 4.67 12.72 10.79
CA SER A 351 4.57 11.66 11.81
C SER A 351 3.72 10.47 11.36
N LYS A 352 2.76 10.70 10.46
CA LYS A 352 1.90 9.65 9.90
C LYS A 352 2.46 9.03 8.60
N CYS A 353 3.54 9.59 8.04
CA CYS A 353 4.03 9.20 6.73
C CYS A 353 4.82 7.89 6.79
N PRO A 354 4.33 6.77 6.22
CA PRO A 354 5.06 5.50 6.22
C PRO A 354 6.30 5.52 5.31
N GLN A 355 6.48 6.60 4.55
CA GLN A 355 7.67 6.82 3.70
C GLN A 355 8.70 7.74 4.39
N HIS A 356 8.48 8.12 5.64
CA HIS A 356 9.35 9.00 6.43
C HIS A 356 9.73 10.32 5.71
N ILE A 357 8.80 10.86 4.90
CA ILE A 357 9.02 12.08 4.14
C ILE A 357 8.97 13.29 5.09
N ALA A 358 10.00 14.13 5.07
CA ALA A 358 10.02 15.40 5.78
C ALA A 358 9.10 16.44 5.09
N ILE A 359 7.79 16.18 5.11
CA ILE A 359 6.78 16.92 4.34
C ILE A 359 6.83 18.41 4.58
N PRO A 360 6.87 18.94 5.84
CA PRO A 360 6.93 20.38 6.07
C PRO A 360 8.14 21.07 5.45
N GLU A 361 9.30 20.42 5.48
CA GLU A 361 10.53 20.96 4.86
C GLU A 361 10.40 21.04 3.34
N ILE A 362 9.76 20.03 2.71
CA ILE A 362 9.52 20.02 1.28
C ILE A 362 8.52 21.10 0.90
N MET A 363 7.46 21.30 1.68
CA MET A 363 6.50 22.38 1.46
C MET A 363 7.18 23.74 1.50
N ALA A 364 8.04 23.98 2.50
CA ALA A 364 8.80 25.23 2.63
C ALA A 364 9.77 25.43 1.44
N LYS A 365 10.52 24.40 1.04
CA LYS A 365 11.41 24.44 -0.14
C LYS A 365 10.65 24.74 -1.44
N PHE A 366 9.48 24.12 -1.60
CA PHE A 366 8.66 24.33 -2.79
C PHE A 366 8.09 25.76 -2.83
N ALA A 367 7.53 26.22 -1.72
CA ALA A 367 7.00 27.58 -1.60
C ALA A 367 8.09 28.63 -1.90
N GLU A 368 9.30 28.47 -1.36
CA GLU A 368 10.42 29.38 -1.64
C GLU A 368 10.88 29.29 -3.10
N GLY A 369 10.93 28.07 -3.66
CA GLY A 369 11.27 27.87 -5.06
C GLY A 369 10.29 28.53 -6.01
N LEU A 370 8.99 28.51 -5.70
CA LEU A 370 7.96 29.19 -6.49
C LEU A 370 8.13 30.73 -6.48
N LYS A 371 8.58 31.33 -5.38
CA LYS A 371 8.84 32.79 -5.34
C LYS A 371 9.91 33.21 -6.30
N THR A 372 10.93 32.40 -6.51
CA THR A 372 12.08 32.69 -7.37
C THR A 372 11.88 32.27 -8.83
N LEU A 373 10.88 31.37 -9.08
CA LEU A 373 10.58 30.89 -10.42
C LEU A 373 9.83 31.96 -11.22
N PRO A 374 10.26 32.29 -12.46
CA PRO A 374 9.53 33.24 -13.33
C PRO A 374 8.07 32.77 -13.51
N LYS A 375 7.14 33.72 -13.53
CA LYS A 375 5.72 33.42 -13.88
C LYS A 375 5.60 33.12 -15.38
N PRO A 376 4.67 32.23 -15.79
CA PRO A 376 4.45 31.95 -17.21
C PRO A 376 4.04 33.24 -17.93
N LYS A 377 4.62 33.49 -19.11
CA LYS A 377 4.16 34.55 -20.00
C LYS A 377 2.87 34.05 -20.65
N MET A 378 1.74 34.59 -20.21
CA MET A 378 0.48 34.39 -20.94
C MET A 378 0.58 35.27 -22.19
N ASN A 379 0.58 34.66 -23.37
CA ASN A 379 0.37 35.44 -24.60
C ASN A 379 -1.07 35.97 -24.56
N PRO A 380 -1.28 37.25 -24.87
CA PRO A 380 -2.61 37.86 -24.89
C PRO A 380 -3.54 37.22 -25.92
#